data_3a49ad251a5b59749184b14f153a140b
#
_entry.id   3a49ad251a5b59749184b14f153a140b
#
_cell.length_a   1.000
_cell.length_b   1.000
_cell.length_c   1.000
_cell.angle_alpha   90.00
_cell.angle_beta   90.00
_cell.angle_gamma   90.00
#
_symmetry.space_group_name_H-M   'P 1'
#
loop_
_entity.id
_entity.type
_entity.pdbx_description
1 polymer ?
#
loop_
_entity_poly.entity_id
_entity_poly.type
_entity_poly.pdbx_seq_one_letter_code
_entity_poly.pdbx_strand_id
1 'polypeptide(L)'
;KKIVEGKPLTIVACLDVFMEKMIPFEEFKEHCLTIDFESIIDTDALKLKLSELGYENSGLVEAPGQFGIRGGIIDIFPLTEELPVRIELWGDEVDSIRSFDTETQRSVEKLDEVQVYPATEMILSRNKIGEAVRRMKEEYKKQEEAFKKRKRLAEKERLRKMTVRTEEELLSFGTAEGSEALLSYFYEKTVSFLEYLPENTLFFIDEPHRVLEKGKTYEEEFFLCMQSRLEGGYVLPGQADLLFGYEEILSKVMVEPLILLSSVIQDYAFYKPKTTCDIEAKSIFSYNNSFDQLIKDLEHWKKQNYRILLLSSSTTRAKRLAENIKDYGLLAYFATDFDRTIAPGEIMVASGRLGNGFEYPTLKFVVLSEKDIFKERKAKKPKKKSQYSGQKINSLSEISVGDYVVHEKYGLGIYRGMEKIESDGITKDYINIEYKDASNLFVPASQLELIQKYSNLSARKPKLNKLGGTEWEKTKSRVRSQVQIAAQDLVKLYAERQAKEGYAYGKDTVWQKEFEELFPYEET
;
A
#
# COMPACT_ATOMS: atom_id res chain seq x y z
N LYS A 1 -9.80 -12.18 -1.66
CA LYS A 1 -10.34 -12.99 -2.75
C LYS A 1 -9.78 -14.42 -2.71
N LYS A 2 -8.50 -14.69 -3.04
CA LYS A 2 -7.95 -16.06 -3.15
C LYS A 2 -8.12 -16.90 -1.87
N ILE A 3 -8.00 -16.30 -0.68
CA ILE A 3 -8.23 -16.98 0.59
C ILE A 3 -9.71 -17.37 0.73
N VAL A 4 -10.62 -16.44 0.46
CA VAL A 4 -12.08 -16.69 0.52
C VAL A 4 -12.51 -17.77 -0.47
N GLU A 5 -11.91 -17.78 -1.66
CA GLU A 5 -12.15 -18.78 -2.72
C GLU A 5 -11.41 -20.11 -2.47
N GLY A 6 -10.59 -20.23 -1.42
CA GLY A 6 -9.82 -21.45 -1.12
C GLY A 6 -8.76 -21.81 -2.17
N LYS A 7 -8.27 -20.82 -2.95
CA LYS A 7 -7.29 -21.04 -4.00
C LYS A 7 -5.86 -21.10 -3.45
N PRO A 8 -4.97 -21.93 -4.01
CA PRO A 8 -3.56 -21.94 -3.64
C PRO A 8 -2.93 -20.55 -3.79
N LEU A 9 -2.14 -20.16 -2.80
CA LEU A 9 -1.62 -18.80 -2.71
C LEU A 9 -0.28 -18.82 -1.96
N THR A 10 0.65 -17.98 -2.38
CA THR A 10 1.88 -17.68 -1.65
C THR A 10 1.82 -16.23 -1.15
N ILE A 11 2.02 -16.06 0.14
CA ILE A 11 2.03 -14.74 0.79
C ILE A 11 3.46 -14.46 1.27
N VAL A 12 3.96 -13.28 0.98
CA VAL A 12 5.23 -12.76 1.52
C VAL A 12 4.90 -11.53 2.35
N ALA A 13 5.18 -11.60 3.65
CA ALA A 13 4.86 -10.54 4.59
C ALA A 13 5.94 -10.39 5.66
N CYS A 14 6.01 -9.23 6.29
CA CYS A 14 6.78 -9.02 7.50
C CYS A 14 5.97 -9.47 8.73
N LEU A 15 6.63 -9.66 9.87
CA LEU A 15 5.98 -10.13 11.11
C LEU A 15 4.94 -9.13 11.63
N ASP A 16 5.15 -7.84 11.43
CA ASP A 16 4.26 -6.75 11.84
C ASP A 16 2.83 -6.94 11.29
N VAL A 17 2.68 -7.38 10.02
CA VAL A 17 1.36 -7.68 9.43
C VAL A 17 0.58 -8.70 10.25
N PHE A 18 1.25 -9.70 10.82
CA PHE A 18 0.61 -10.72 11.65
C PHE A 18 0.36 -10.25 13.10
N MET A 19 1.07 -9.21 13.53
CA MET A 19 0.89 -8.60 14.85
C MET A 19 -0.31 -7.65 14.87
N GLU A 20 -0.69 -7.06 13.75
CA GLU A 20 -1.84 -6.15 13.68
C GLU A 20 -3.16 -6.88 13.96
N LYS A 21 -4.03 -6.23 14.74
CA LYS A 21 -5.36 -6.73 15.05
C LYS A 21 -6.32 -6.42 13.90
N MET A 22 -7.08 -7.42 13.50
CA MET A 22 -8.06 -7.36 12.42
C MET A 22 -9.44 -7.83 12.89
N ILE A 23 -10.45 -7.59 12.07
CA ILE A 23 -11.79 -8.16 12.26
C ILE A 23 -11.75 -9.68 12.09
N PRO A 24 -12.65 -10.46 12.74
CA PRO A 24 -12.74 -11.89 12.52
C PRO A 24 -13.01 -12.24 11.05
N PHE A 25 -12.40 -13.33 10.56
CA PHE A 25 -12.52 -13.74 9.16
C PHE A 25 -13.95 -14.02 8.72
N GLU A 26 -14.76 -14.63 9.61
CA GLU A 26 -16.17 -14.90 9.31
C GLU A 26 -16.98 -13.60 9.18
N GLU A 27 -16.73 -12.60 10.04
CA GLU A 27 -17.35 -11.27 9.90
C GLU A 27 -16.93 -10.59 8.61
N PHE A 28 -15.66 -10.72 8.19
CA PHE A 28 -15.21 -10.23 6.89
C PHE A 28 -15.96 -10.90 5.73
N LYS A 29 -16.14 -12.23 5.77
CA LYS A 29 -16.88 -12.99 4.75
C LYS A 29 -18.34 -12.58 4.63
N GLU A 30 -19.02 -12.34 5.75
CA GLU A 30 -20.41 -11.88 5.78
C GLU A 30 -20.61 -10.53 5.08
N HIS A 31 -19.54 -9.75 4.94
CA HIS A 31 -19.56 -8.47 4.27
C HIS A 31 -19.16 -8.56 2.79
N CYS A 32 -18.72 -9.73 2.30
CA CYS A 32 -18.51 -9.94 0.87
C CYS A 32 -19.87 -10.07 0.17
N LEU A 33 -20.02 -9.39 -0.97
CA LEU A 33 -21.25 -9.45 -1.76
C LEU A 33 -20.99 -10.24 -3.04
N THR A 34 -21.92 -11.10 -3.41
CA THR A 34 -21.97 -11.72 -4.74
C THR A 34 -23.24 -11.22 -5.41
N ILE A 35 -23.11 -10.70 -6.61
CA ILE A 35 -24.23 -10.25 -7.44
C ILE A 35 -24.20 -11.08 -8.72
N ASP A 36 -25.28 -11.77 -8.99
CA ASP A 36 -25.52 -12.66 -10.13
C ASP A 36 -26.91 -12.39 -10.74
N PHE A 37 -27.31 -13.18 -11.72
CA PHE A 37 -28.60 -13.04 -12.39
C PHE A 37 -29.81 -13.44 -11.52
N GLU A 38 -29.59 -14.13 -10.40
CA GLU A 38 -30.67 -14.48 -9.46
C GLU A 38 -30.86 -13.42 -8.37
N SER A 39 -29.97 -12.42 -8.33
CA SER A 39 -29.96 -11.37 -7.32
C SER A 39 -31.10 -10.38 -7.54
N ILE A 40 -31.84 -10.07 -6.48
CA ILE A 40 -32.83 -8.97 -6.45
C ILE A 40 -32.18 -7.80 -5.71
N ILE A 41 -32.08 -6.66 -6.37
CA ILE A 41 -31.29 -5.51 -5.91
C ILE A 41 -32.19 -4.31 -5.57
N ASP A 42 -32.25 -3.98 -4.29
CA ASP A 42 -32.65 -2.66 -3.84
C ASP A 42 -31.45 -1.70 -3.97
N THR A 43 -31.54 -0.75 -4.89
CA THR A 43 -30.44 0.19 -5.21
C THR A 43 -30.07 1.09 -4.03
N ASP A 44 -31.02 1.50 -3.19
CA ASP A 44 -30.76 2.33 -2.02
C ASP A 44 -30.08 1.52 -0.92
N ALA A 45 -30.51 0.29 -0.69
CA ALA A 45 -29.87 -0.63 0.25
C ALA A 45 -28.44 -0.98 -0.21
N LEU A 46 -28.24 -1.26 -1.51
CA LEU A 46 -26.92 -1.55 -2.07
C LEU A 46 -25.99 -0.34 -1.97
N LYS A 47 -26.47 0.86 -2.23
CA LYS A 47 -25.69 2.10 -2.06
C LYS A 47 -25.17 2.29 -0.65
N LEU A 48 -26.02 2.05 0.35
CA LEU A 48 -25.64 2.09 1.76
C LEU A 48 -24.59 1.01 2.08
N LYS A 49 -24.82 -0.21 1.60
CA LYS A 49 -23.92 -1.34 1.83
C LYS A 49 -22.54 -1.10 1.20
N LEU A 50 -22.48 -0.63 -0.05
CA LEU A 50 -21.20 -0.30 -0.71
C LEU A 50 -20.45 0.81 0.04
N SER A 51 -21.16 1.82 0.54
CA SER A 51 -20.54 2.87 1.37
C SER A 51 -20.00 2.32 2.70
N GLU A 52 -20.70 1.40 3.37
CA GLU A 52 -20.22 0.71 4.56
C GLU A 52 -18.97 -0.16 4.27
N LEU A 53 -18.91 -0.74 3.07
CA LEU A 53 -17.75 -1.51 2.59
C LEU A 53 -16.57 -0.62 2.19
N GLY A 54 -16.67 0.70 2.32
CA GLY A 54 -15.60 1.64 2.03
C GLY A 54 -15.50 2.07 0.57
N TYR A 55 -16.50 1.74 -0.28
CA TYR A 55 -16.54 2.22 -1.66
C TYR A 55 -17.00 3.68 -1.71
N GLU A 56 -16.33 4.48 -2.54
CA GLU A 56 -16.65 5.87 -2.78
C GLU A 56 -17.73 6.00 -3.86
N ASN A 57 -18.80 6.74 -3.57
CA ASN A 57 -19.85 7.02 -4.56
C ASN A 57 -19.37 8.12 -5.53
N SER A 58 -19.23 7.78 -6.79
CA SER A 58 -18.77 8.68 -7.86
C SER A 58 -19.78 8.73 -8.99
N GLY A 59 -19.93 9.91 -9.62
CA GLY A 59 -20.78 10.06 -10.81
C GLY A 59 -20.23 9.30 -12.03
N LEU A 60 -18.91 9.10 -12.10
CA LEU A 60 -18.22 8.30 -13.10
C LEU A 60 -17.21 7.41 -12.37
N VAL A 61 -17.22 6.12 -12.67
CA VAL A 61 -16.35 5.13 -12.04
C VAL A 61 -15.08 4.99 -12.87
N GLU A 62 -13.94 5.43 -12.33
CA GLU A 62 -12.65 5.49 -13.02
C GLU A 62 -11.53 4.75 -12.27
N ALA A 63 -11.70 4.52 -10.97
CA ALA A 63 -10.68 3.93 -10.12
C ALA A 63 -11.23 2.80 -9.24
N PRO A 64 -10.40 1.79 -8.89
CA PRO A 64 -10.78 0.76 -7.93
C PRO A 64 -11.27 1.36 -6.61
N GLY A 65 -12.31 0.76 -6.01
CA GLY A 65 -12.95 1.25 -4.80
C GLY A 65 -14.02 2.31 -5.03
N GLN A 66 -14.39 2.59 -6.28
CA GLN A 66 -15.49 3.48 -6.63
C GLN A 66 -16.74 2.71 -7.06
N PHE A 67 -17.89 3.31 -6.84
CA PHE A 67 -19.17 2.86 -7.41
C PHE A 67 -20.05 4.04 -7.84
N GLY A 68 -20.99 3.80 -8.74
CA GLY A 68 -21.97 4.79 -9.17
C GLY A 68 -23.30 4.11 -9.48
N ILE A 69 -24.43 4.72 -9.10
CA ILE A 69 -25.77 4.21 -9.38
C ILE A 69 -26.54 5.31 -10.11
N ARG A 70 -27.03 4.98 -11.31
CA ARG A 70 -27.75 5.90 -12.18
C ARG A 70 -28.97 5.21 -12.79
N GLY A 71 -30.16 5.42 -12.21
CA GLY A 71 -31.36 4.69 -12.61
C GLY A 71 -31.16 3.18 -12.42
N GLY A 72 -31.40 2.39 -13.45
CA GLY A 72 -31.19 0.93 -13.43
C GLY A 72 -29.76 0.48 -13.75
N ILE A 73 -28.76 1.37 -13.72
CA ILE A 73 -27.36 1.05 -14.00
C ILE A 73 -26.53 1.21 -12.73
N ILE A 74 -25.79 0.17 -12.38
CA ILE A 74 -24.88 0.12 -11.26
C ILE A 74 -23.49 -0.14 -11.80
N ASP A 75 -22.57 0.79 -11.61
CA ASP A 75 -21.15 0.66 -11.92
C ASP A 75 -20.38 0.44 -10.63
N ILE A 76 -19.56 -0.60 -10.56
CA ILE A 76 -18.71 -0.90 -9.39
C ILE A 76 -17.31 -1.24 -9.90
N PHE A 77 -16.27 -0.68 -9.27
CA PHE A 77 -14.90 -1.09 -9.53
C PHE A 77 -14.33 -1.84 -8.31
N PRO A 78 -14.49 -3.19 -8.26
CA PRO A 78 -13.95 -3.97 -7.17
C PRO A 78 -12.42 -3.88 -7.12
N LEU A 79 -11.84 -3.85 -5.91
CA LEU A 79 -10.37 -3.82 -5.73
C LEU A 79 -9.64 -5.05 -6.29
N THR A 80 -10.37 -6.13 -6.53
CA THR A 80 -9.82 -7.42 -6.98
C THR A 80 -9.89 -7.62 -8.49
N GLU A 81 -10.53 -6.71 -9.21
CA GLU A 81 -10.72 -6.79 -10.66
C GLU A 81 -9.84 -5.76 -11.37
N GLU A 82 -9.46 -6.07 -12.62
CA GLU A 82 -8.67 -5.15 -13.45
C GLU A 82 -9.54 -4.09 -14.13
N LEU A 83 -10.81 -4.38 -14.31
CA LEU A 83 -11.81 -3.52 -14.95
C LEU A 83 -13.04 -3.35 -14.04
N PRO A 84 -13.71 -2.19 -14.09
CA PRO A 84 -14.98 -2.01 -13.43
C PRO A 84 -16.08 -2.87 -14.08
N VAL A 85 -17.13 -3.12 -13.30
CA VAL A 85 -18.27 -3.93 -13.71
C VAL A 85 -19.53 -3.08 -13.74
N ARG A 86 -20.28 -3.18 -14.82
CA ARG A 86 -21.58 -2.57 -15.01
C ARG A 86 -22.66 -3.63 -14.90
N ILE A 87 -23.64 -3.37 -14.03
CA ILE A 87 -24.80 -4.21 -13.79
C ILE A 87 -26.01 -3.40 -14.27
N GLU A 88 -26.76 -3.95 -15.20
CA GLU A 88 -28.01 -3.36 -15.70
C GLU A 88 -29.17 -4.08 -15.04
N LEU A 89 -30.15 -3.32 -14.54
CA LEU A 89 -31.33 -3.83 -13.88
C LEU A 89 -32.58 -3.65 -14.76
N TRP A 90 -33.46 -4.65 -14.73
CA TRP A 90 -34.84 -4.52 -15.21
C TRP A 90 -35.77 -4.53 -13.98
N GLY A 91 -36.21 -3.34 -13.54
CA GLY A 91 -36.80 -3.18 -12.22
C GLY A 91 -35.78 -3.41 -11.15
N ASP A 92 -35.95 -4.46 -10.32
CA ASP A 92 -35.06 -4.85 -9.25
C ASP A 92 -34.23 -6.12 -9.61
N GLU A 93 -34.46 -6.71 -10.78
CA GLU A 93 -33.80 -7.92 -11.26
C GLU A 93 -32.57 -7.59 -12.11
N VAL A 94 -31.52 -8.40 -12.03
CA VAL A 94 -30.30 -8.23 -12.83
C VAL A 94 -30.53 -8.73 -14.25
N ASP A 95 -30.46 -7.82 -15.24
CA ASP A 95 -30.59 -8.12 -16.66
C ASP A 95 -29.24 -8.44 -17.32
N SER A 96 -28.19 -7.71 -16.97
CA SER A 96 -26.87 -7.97 -17.51
C SER A 96 -25.74 -7.58 -16.55
N ILE A 97 -24.63 -8.32 -16.62
CA ILE A 97 -23.39 -8.03 -15.91
C ILE A 97 -22.26 -8.01 -16.93
N ARG A 98 -21.49 -6.91 -17.00
CA ARG A 98 -20.42 -6.74 -17.97
C ARG A 98 -19.24 -5.97 -17.36
N SER A 99 -18.02 -6.35 -17.70
CA SER A 99 -16.87 -5.46 -17.48
C SER A 99 -16.87 -4.34 -18.53
N PHE A 100 -16.31 -3.18 -18.18
CA PHE A 100 -16.18 -2.06 -19.10
C PHE A 100 -14.83 -1.34 -18.94
N ASP A 101 -14.42 -0.68 -19.99
CA ASP A 101 -13.19 0.12 -20.01
C ASP A 101 -13.45 1.52 -19.46
N THR A 102 -12.58 2.00 -18.55
CA THR A 102 -12.77 3.27 -17.85
C THR A 102 -12.65 4.50 -18.73
N GLU A 103 -11.82 4.44 -19.78
CA GLU A 103 -11.60 5.59 -20.68
C GLU A 103 -12.73 5.73 -21.71
N THR A 104 -13.11 4.61 -22.34
CA THR A 104 -14.10 4.60 -23.39
C THR A 104 -15.54 4.35 -22.89
N GLN A 105 -15.70 3.90 -21.64
CA GLN A 105 -16.98 3.49 -21.03
C GLN A 105 -17.71 2.36 -21.79
N ARG A 106 -17.02 1.67 -22.69
CA ARG A 106 -17.57 0.58 -23.50
C ARG A 106 -17.42 -0.76 -22.79
N SER A 107 -18.42 -1.61 -22.93
CA SER A 107 -18.40 -2.99 -22.43
C SER A 107 -17.29 -3.79 -23.12
N VAL A 108 -16.55 -4.57 -22.31
CA VAL A 108 -15.43 -5.42 -22.77
C VAL A 108 -15.86 -6.88 -22.78
N GLU A 109 -16.38 -7.40 -21.68
CA GLU A 109 -16.71 -8.81 -21.53
C GLU A 109 -18.02 -8.99 -20.73
N LYS A 110 -18.79 -10.02 -21.06
CA LYS A 110 -19.95 -10.44 -20.27
C LYS A 110 -19.49 -11.33 -19.12
N LEU A 111 -20.06 -11.11 -17.95
CA LEU A 111 -19.77 -11.86 -16.73
C LEU A 111 -21.05 -12.55 -16.25
N ASP A 112 -20.89 -13.69 -15.59
CA ASP A 112 -22.01 -14.41 -14.98
C ASP A 112 -22.32 -13.90 -13.57
N GLU A 113 -21.29 -13.42 -12.86
CA GLU A 113 -21.39 -12.87 -11.51
C GLU A 113 -20.29 -11.82 -11.27
N VAL A 114 -20.46 -10.99 -10.26
CA VAL A 114 -19.42 -10.13 -9.69
C VAL A 114 -19.32 -10.31 -8.19
N GLN A 115 -18.09 -10.48 -7.70
CA GLN A 115 -17.79 -10.55 -6.28
C GLN A 115 -17.20 -9.23 -5.79
N VAL A 116 -17.87 -8.60 -4.84
CA VAL A 116 -17.47 -7.32 -4.25
C VAL A 116 -16.94 -7.56 -2.84
N TYR A 117 -15.65 -7.33 -2.65
CA TYR A 117 -14.98 -7.43 -1.36
C TYR A 117 -14.92 -6.05 -0.70
N PRO A 118 -14.88 -5.97 0.64
CA PRO A 118 -14.67 -4.71 1.33
C PRO A 118 -13.44 -3.95 0.80
N ALA A 119 -13.60 -2.65 0.56
CA ALA A 119 -12.55 -1.74 0.15
C ALA A 119 -11.82 -1.08 1.35
N THR A 120 -12.23 -1.43 2.55
CA THR A 120 -11.64 -0.99 3.83
C THR A 120 -11.29 -2.19 4.69
N GLU A 121 -10.22 -2.07 5.48
CA GLU A 121 -9.83 -3.08 6.47
C GLU A 121 -10.78 -3.10 7.68
N MET A 122 -11.43 -1.98 7.95
CA MET A 122 -12.37 -1.84 9.04
C MET A 122 -13.76 -1.50 8.54
N ILE A 123 -14.71 -2.41 8.77
CA ILE A 123 -16.10 -2.24 8.37
C ILE A 123 -16.88 -1.60 9.51
N LEU A 124 -17.35 -0.36 9.29
CA LEU A 124 -18.11 0.40 10.27
C LEU A 124 -19.63 0.21 10.04
N SER A 125 -20.16 -0.92 10.47
CA SER A 125 -21.59 -1.19 10.37
C SER A 125 -22.40 -0.17 11.17
N ARG A 126 -23.35 0.51 10.54
CA ARG A 126 -24.18 1.58 11.15
C ARG A 126 -24.90 1.13 12.41
N ASN A 127 -25.35 -0.12 12.47
CA ASN A 127 -26.01 -0.69 13.65
C ASN A 127 -25.07 -0.81 14.87
N LYS A 128 -23.74 -0.91 14.67
CA LYS A 128 -22.73 -0.98 15.73
C LYS A 128 -22.26 0.40 16.22
N ILE A 129 -22.50 1.49 15.45
CA ILE A 129 -22.00 2.84 15.78
C ILE A 129 -22.46 3.32 17.16
N GLY A 130 -23.75 3.15 17.46
CA GLY A 130 -24.30 3.60 18.74
C GLY A 130 -23.63 2.94 19.94
N GLU A 131 -23.33 1.65 19.84
CA GLU A 131 -22.64 0.91 20.88
C GLU A 131 -21.16 1.27 20.98
N ALA A 132 -20.49 1.39 19.84
CA ALA A 132 -19.09 1.82 19.80
C ALA A 132 -18.91 3.22 20.42
N VAL A 133 -19.77 4.17 20.11
CA VAL A 133 -19.79 5.49 20.73
C VAL A 133 -20.05 5.41 22.23
N ARG A 134 -20.95 4.54 22.68
CA ARG A 134 -21.20 4.33 24.11
C ARG A 134 -19.95 3.84 24.84
N ARG A 135 -19.29 2.80 24.31
CA ARG A 135 -18.04 2.23 24.87
C ARG A 135 -16.93 3.28 24.90
N MET A 136 -16.76 4.04 23.81
CA MET A 136 -15.79 5.13 23.73
C MET A 136 -16.04 6.22 24.79
N LYS A 137 -17.30 6.61 25.01
CA LYS A 137 -17.67 7.58 26.05
C LYS A 137 -17.45 7.08 27.47
N GLU A 138 -17.70 5.83 27.74
CA GLU A 138 -17.43 5.21 29.04
C GLU A 138 -15.93 5.23 29.36
N GLU A 139 -15.11 4.92 28.38
CA GLU A 139 -13.66 4.95 28.52
C GLU A 139 -13.13 6.39 28.64
N TYR A 140 -13.66 7.33 27.84
CA TYR A 140 -13.38 8.76 27.99
C TYR A 140 -13.64 9.26 29.41
N LYS A 141 -14.77 8.91 30.03
CA LYS A 141 -15.09 9.33 31.39
C LYS A 141 -14.04 8.85 32.40
N LYS A 142 -13.59 7.62 32.27
CA LYS A 142 -12.53 7.03 33.13
C LYS A 142 -11.22 7.82 32.98
N GLN A 143 -10.81 8.10 31.74
CA GLN A 143 -9.58 8.86 31.46
C GLN A 143 -9.69 10.34 31.86
N GLU A 144 -10.86 10.95 31.66
CA GLU A 144 -11.12 12.31 32.11
C GLU A 144 -10.91 12.47 33.62
N GLU A 145 -11.42 11.51 34.42
CA GLU A 145 -11.23 11.49 35.86
C GLU A 145 -9.76 11.30 36.24
N ALA A 146 -9.03 10.43 35.53
CA ALA A 146 -7.60 10.22 35.74
C ALA A 146 -6.79 11.51 35.48
N PHE A 147 -7.08 12.22 34.39
CA PHE A 147 -6.44 13.52 34.11
C PHE A 147 -6.81 14.60 35.15
N LYS A 148 -8.07 14.64 35.60
CA LYS A 148 -8.50 15.57 36.68
C LYS A 148 -7.71 15.32 37.98
N LYS A 149 -7.58 14.05 38.41
CA LYS A 149 -6.80 13.67 39.60
C LYS A 149 -5.32 14.07 39.49
N ARG A 150 -4.74 13.94 38.29
CA ARG A 150 -3.35 14.30 38.00
C ARG A 150 -3.15 15.79 37.66
N LYS A 151 -4.20 16.61 37.71
CA LYS A 151 -4.20 18.05 37.34
C LYS A 151 -3.75 18.36 35.91
N ARG A 152 -3.91 17.40 34.99
CA ARG A 152 -3.55 17.52 33.57
C ARG A 152 -4.71 18.07 32.76
N LEU A 153 -5.00 19.37 32.93
CA LEU A 153 -6.20 19.99 32.35
C LEU A 153 -6.10 20.19 30.83
N ALA A 154 -4.92 20.42 30.28
CA ALA A 154 -4.72 20.61 28.85
C ALA A 154 -4.95 19.29 28.09
N GLU A 155 -4.44 18.18 28.61
CA GLU A 155 -4.60 16.84 28.06
C GLU A 155 -6.06 16.38 28.11
N LYS A 156 -6.72 16.64 29.26
CA LYS A 156 -8.15 16.42 29.40
C LYS A 156 -8.96 17.14 28.31
N GLU A 157 -8.71 18.43 28.09
CA GLU A 157 -9.45 19.22 27.10
C GLU A 157 -9.17 18.74 25.67
N ARG A 158 -7.95 18.31 25.39
CA ARG A 158 -7.58 17.71 24.11
C ARG A 158 -8.33 16.42 23.85
N LEU A 159 -8.34 15.51 24.86
CA LEU A 159 -9.05 14.24 24.76
C LEU A 159 -10.56 14.48 24.56
N ARG A 160 -11.15 15.47 25.27
CA ARG A 160 -12.55 15.84 25.11
C ARG A 160 -12.87 16.26 23.68
N LYS A 161 -12.05 17.16 23.10
CA LYS A 161 -12.25 17.63 21.72
C LYS A 161 -12.15 16.50 20.71
N MET A 162 -11.16 15.63 20.87
CA MET A 162 -11.00 14.47 20.01
C MET A 162 -12.22 13.55 20.10
N THR A 163 -12.64 13.17 21.32
CA THR A 163 -13.76 12.25 21.51
C THR A 163 -15.07 12.80 20.94
N VAL A 164 -15.36 14.09 21.18
CA VAL A 164 -16.58 14.76 20.66
C VAL A 164 -16.55 14.78 19.13
N ARG A 165 -15.41 15.15 18.53
CA ARG A 165 -15.27 15.18 17.07
C ARG A 165 -15.49 13.80 16.45
N THR A 166 -14.84 12.76 17.00
CA THR A 166 -14.99 11.38 16.51
C THR A 166 -16.45 10.91 16.63
N GLU A 167 -17.13 11.23 17.75
CA GLU A 167 -18.55 10.94 17.91
C GLU A 167 -19.42 11.62 16.86
N GLU A 168 -19.22 12.93 16.65
CA GLU A 168 -19.97 13.69 15.65
C GLU A 168 -19.76 13.15 14.23
N GLU A 169 -18.53 12.80 13.88
CA GLU A 169 -18.18 12.20 12.58
C GLU A 169 -18.87 10.84 12.39
N LEU A 170 -18.77 9.94 13.38
CA LEU A 170 -19.41 8.63 13.34
C LEU A 170 -20.92 8.69 13.21
N LEU A 171 -21.58 9.56 14.02
CA LEU A 171 -23.04 9.68 14.00
C LEU A 171 -23.55 10.36 12.74
N SER A 172 -22.80 11.33 12.18
CA SER A 172 -23.24 12.11 11.01
C SER A 172 -22.91 11.39 9.69
N PHE A 173 -21.72 10.81 9.59
CA PHE A 173 -21.19 10.28 8.33
C PHE A 173 -21.06 8.75 8.30
N GLY A 174 -21.17 8.09 9.46
CA GLY A 174 -20.93 6.65 9.57
C GLY A 174 -19.45 6.27 9.55
N THR A 175 -18.54 7.23 9.47
CA THR A 175 -17.08 7.04 9.48
C THR A 175 -16.42 8.21 10.22
N ALA A 176 -15.16 8.04 10.64
CA ALA A 176 -14.37 9.08 11.29
C ALA A 176 -12.92 9.04 10.80
N GLU A 177 -12.21 10.17 10.91
CA GLU A 177 -10.78 10.23 10.62
C GLU A 177 -10.01 9.32 11.59
N GLY A 178 -9.17 8.40 11.05
CA GLY A 178 -8.45 7.42 11.86
C GLY A 178 -9.34 6.31 12.41
N SER A 179 -10.38 5.93 11.67
CA SER A 179 -11.34 4.89 12.05
C SER A 179 -10.68 3.53 12.32
N GLU A 180 -9.52 3.24 11.73
CA GLU A 180 -8.74 2.02 11.97
C GLU A 180 -8.39 1.86 13.46
N ALA A 181 -8.16 2.96 14.16
CA ALA A 181 -7.90 2.96 15.60
C ALA A 181 -9.14 2.69 16.47
N LEU A 182 -10.33 2.59 15.87
CA LEU A 182 -11.58 2.32 16.60
C LEU A 182 -11.96 0.85 16.66
N LEU A 183 -11.11 -0.04 16.16
CA LEU A 183 -11.37 -1.48 16.03
C LEU A 183 -11.94 -2.10 17.31
N SER A 184 -11.33 -1.86 18.47
CA SER A 184 -11.73 -2.42 19.76
C SER A 184 -13.10 -1.94 20.26
N TYR A 185 -13.62 -0.82 19.74
CA TYR A 185 -14.96 -0.34 20.09
C TYR A 185 -16.06 -0.98 19.26
N PHE A 186 -15.75 -1.36 18.03
CA PHE A 186 -16.70 -1.99 17.10
C PHE A 186 -16.72 -3.51 17.21
N TYR A 187 -15.59 -4.12 17.57
CA TYR A 187 -15.42 -5.58 17.60
C TYR A 187 -14.96 -6.03 18.98
N GLU A 188 -15.71 -6.95 19.58
CA GLU A 188 -15.36 -7.54 20.88
C GLU A 188 -14.19 -8.51 20.77
N LYS A 189 -14.14 -9.24 19.65
CA LYS A 189 -13.06 -10.15 19.30
C LYS A 189 -12.30 -9.60 18.11
N THR A 190 -11.00 -9.52 18.25
CA THR A 190 -10.08 -9.21 17.16
C THR A 190 -9.16 -10.40 16.93
N VAL A 191 -8.67 -10.54 15.70
CA VAL A 191 -7.84 -11.68 15.28
C VAL A 191 -6.57 -11.19 14.59
N SER A 192 -5.55 -12.05 14.54
CA SER A 192 -4.39 -11.87 13.69
C SER A 192 -4.70 -12.30 12.26
N PHE A 193 -3.95 -11.78 11.29
CA PHE A 193 -4.01 -12.27 9.91
C PHE A 193 -3.73 -13.79 9.80
N LEU A 194 -3.09 -14.39 10.79
CA LEU A 194 -2.91 -15.86 10.87
C LEU A 194 -4.24 -16.61 10.83
N GLU A 195 -5.29 -16.07 11.44
CA GLU A 195 -6.61 -16.71 11.49
C GLU A 195 -7.36 -16.65 10.15
N TYR A 196 -6.85 -15.88 9.18
CA TYR A 196 -7.34 -15.87 7.80
C TYR A 196 -6.73 -16.99 6.95
N LEU A 197 -5.64 -17.60 7.40
CA LEU A 197 -4.92 -18.61 6.64
C LEU A 197 -5.55 -19.99 6.85
N PRO A 198 -5.53 -20.85 5.80
CA PRO A 198 -5.98 -22.23 5.94
C PRO A 198 -5.14 -23.02 6.96
N GLU A 199 -5.74 -24.01 7.64
CA GLU A 199 -5.07 -24.86 8.63
C GLU A 199 -3.86 -25.65 8.09
N ASN A 200 -3.80 -25.87 6.77
CA ASN A 200 -2.67 -26.56 6.11
C ASN A 200 -1.62 -25.61 5.54
N THR A 201 -1.52 -24.41 6.08
CA THR A 201 -0.52 -23.41 5.64
C THR A 201 0.88 -23.85 6.02
N LEU A 202 1.82 -23.79 5.06
CA LEU A 202 3.24 -24.02 5.28
C LEU A 202 3.94 -22.68 5.47
N PHE A 203 4.59 -22.51 6.61
CA PHE A 203 5.33 -21.28 6.93
C PHE A 203 6.82 -21.41 6.58
N PHE A 204 7.36 -20.35 6.00
CA PHE A 204 8.79 -20.15 5.81
C PHE A 204 9.20 -18.88 6.56
N ILE A 205 10.16 -18.99 7.47
CA ILE A 205 10.74 -17.82 8.14
C ILE A 205 12.16 -17.63 7.61
N ASP A 206 12.36 -16.52 6.92
CA ASP A 206 13.67 -16.11 6.41
C ASP A 206 14.41 -15.31 7.47
N GLU A 207 15.63 -15.77 7.83
CA GLU A 207 16.46 -15.20 8.90
C GLU A 207 15.72 -15.04 10.24
N PRO A 208 15.35 -16.13 10.93
CA PRO A 208 14.50 -16.12 12.13
C PRO A 208 14.94 -15.13 13.22
N HIS A 209 16.25 -14.99 13.43
CA HIS A 209 16.77 -14.04 14.42
C HIS A 209 16.42 -12.59 14.07
N ARG A 210 16.52 -12.21 12.79
CA ARG A 210 16.14 -10.87 12.32
C ARG A 210 14.65 -10.62 12.44
N VAL A 211 13.83 -11.65 12.18
CA VAL A 211 12.37 -11.57 12.33
C VAL A 211 12.00 -11.32 13.80
N LEU A 212 12.64 -12.03 14.74
CA LEU A 212 12.48 -11.82 16.18
C LEU A 212 12.86 -10.41 16.62
N GLU A 213 14.07 -9.96 16.27
CA GLU A 213 14.53 -8.61 16.61
C GLU A 213 13.60 -7.53 16.05
N LYS A 214 13.16 -7.71 14.80
CA LYS A 214 12.25 -6.77 14.14
C LYS A 214 10.89 -6.73 14.85
N GLY A 215 10.32 -7.88 15.19
CA GLY A 215 9.06 -7.98 15.91
C GLY A 215 9.12 -7.31 17.28
N LYS A 216 10.17 -7.61 18.05
CA LYS A 216 10.41 -6.97 19.34
C LYS A 216 10.55 -5.46 19.23
N THR A 217 11.37 -4.98 18.31
CA THR A 217 11.56 -3.54 18.08
C THR A 217 10.26 -2.85 17.69
N TYR A 218 9.48 -3.47 16.80
CA TYR A 218 8.20 -2.92 16.35
C TYR A 218 7.20 -2.81 17.51
N GLU A 219 7.10 -3.84 18.35
CA GLU A 219 6.25 -3.83 19.55
C GLU A 219 6.68 -2.73 20.53
N GLU A 220 7.98 -2.65 20.85
CA GLU A 220 8.52 -1.63 21.76
C GLU A 220 8.28 -0.20 21.24
N GLU A 221 8.55 0.06 19.95
CA GLU A 221 8.30 1.37 19.33
C GLU A 221 6.81 1.73 19.33
N PHE A 222 5.94 0.77 19.04
CA PHE A 222 4.50 0.98 19.08
C PHE A 222 4.01 1.32 20.48
N PHE A 223 4.42 0.55 21.50
CA PHE A 223 4.05 0.82 22.89
C PHE A 223 4.53 2.18 23.38
N LEU A 224 5.77 2.55 23.10
CA LEU A 224 6.30 3.86 23.47
C LEU A 224 5.52 5.00 22.77
N CYS A 225 5.19 4.83 21.49
CA CYS A 225 4.38 5.79 20.76
C CYS A 225 2.98 5.94 21.38
N MET A 226 2.29 4.82 21.61
CA MET A 226 0.94 4.81 22.19
C MET A 226 0.92 5.32 23.63
N GLN A 227 1.92 4.98 24.45
CA GLN A 227 2.05 5.53 25.78
C GLN A 227 2.14 7.05 25.75
N SER A 228 3.00 7.62 24.89
CA SER A 228 3.12 9.07 24.73
C SER A 228 1.81 9.71 24.27
N ARG A 229 1.08 9.08 23.35
CA ARG A 229 -0.21 9.58 22.86
C ARG A 229 -1.30 9.51 23.93
N LEU A 230 -1.36 8.42 24.69
CA LEU A 230 -2.28 8.25 25.82
C LEU A 230 -2.02 9.31 26.90
N GLU A 231 -0.77 9.48 27.31
CA GLU A 231 -0.37 10.50 28.28
C GLU A 231 -0.65 11.91 27.76
N GLY A 232 -0.46 12.16 26.47
CA GLY A 232 -0.76 13.43 25.83
C GLY A 232 -2.24 13.73 25.63
N GLY A 233 -3.16 12.77 25.88
CA GLY A 233 -4.59 12.93 25.66
C GLY A 233 -4.96 13.00 24.17
N TYR A 234 -4.22 12.30 23.31
CA TYR A 234 -4.46 12.24 21.86
C TYR A 234 -5.28 11.02 21.44
N VAL A 235 -5.29 9.97 22.26
CA VAL A 235 -6.03 8.73 22.01
C VAL A 235 -6.62 8.21 23.30
N LEU A 236 -7.67 7.39 23.19
CA LEU A 236 -8.22 6.58 24.27
C LEU A 236 -7.50 5.24 24.37
N PRO A 237 -7.52 4.54 25.53
CA PRO A 237 -6.89 3.23 25.70
C PRO A 237 -7.27 2.22 24.64
N GLY A 238 -8.56 2.09 24.31
CA GLY A 238 -9.01 1.16 23.26
C GLY A 238 -8.46 1.47 21.86
N GLN A 239 -8.12 2.74 21.60
CA GLN A 239 -7.43 3.12 20.35
C GLN A 239 -5.95 2.75 20.33
N ALA A 240 -5.36 2.40 21.47
CA ALA A 240 -3.98 1.94 21.58
C ALA A 240 -3.87 0.41 21.55
N ASP A 241 -4.98 -0.31 21.65
CA ASP A 241 -5.03 -1.78 21.68
C ASP A 241 -5.17 -2.36 20.26
N LEU A 242 -4.15 -2.18 19.42
CA LEU A 242 -4.14 -2.54 17.99
C LEU A 242 -3.14 -3.64 17.63
N LEU A 243 -2.34 -4.13 18.58
CA LEU A 243 -1.33 -5.16 18.31
C LEU A 243 -1.46 -6.37 19.23
N PHE A 244 -1.16 -7.54 18.67
CA PHE A 244 -0.77 -8.73 19.41
C PHE A 244 0.73 -8.69 19.71
N GLY A 245 1.15 -9.31 20.81
CA GLY A 245 2.58 -9.45 21.12
C GLY A 245 3.30 -10.32 20.09
N TYR A 246 4.55 -9.98 19.77
CA TYR A 246 5.35 -10.76 18.81
C TYR A 246 5.57 -12.20 19.26
N GLU A 247 5.73 -12.43 20.57
CA GLU A 247 5.87 -13.79 21.14
C GLU A 247 4.59 -14.61 20.98
N GLU A 248 3.42 -14.00 21.14
CA GLU A 248 2.14 -14.64 20.92
C GLU A 248 1.99 -15.11 19.49
N ILE A 249 2.29 -14.22 18.54
CA ILE A 249 2.21 -14.53 17.10
C ILE A 249 3.17 -15.65 16.73
N LEU A 250 4.43 -15.56 17.16
CA LEU A 250 5.41 -16.60 16.89
C LEU A 250 5.03 -17.95 17.51
N SER A 251 4.44 -17.96 18.71
CA SER A 251 3.98 -19.19 19.34
C SER A 251 2.88 -19.87 18.52
N LYS A 252 1.99 -19.11 17.88
CA LYS A 252 0.96 -19.64 16.97
C LYS A 252 1.58 -20.25 15.72
N VAL A 253 2.54 -19.54 15.07
CA VAL A 253 3.24 -20.03 13.89
C VAL A 253 4.07 -21.29 14.15
N MET A 254 4.60 -21.46 15.37
CA MET A 254 5.41 -22.64 15.72
C MET A 254 4.61 -23.95 15.83
N VAL A 255 3.30 -23.89 15.91
CA VAL A 255 2.43 -25.10 15.94
C VAL A 255 2.23 -25.66 14.53
N GLU A 256 2.33 -24.81 13.51
CA GLU A 256 2.13 -25.14 12.11
C GLU A 256 3.37 -25.81 11.47
N PRO A 257 3.24 -26.43 10.29
CA PRO A 257 4.39 -26.87 9.51
C PRO A 257 5.30 -25.69 9.17
N LEU A 258 6.53 -25.69 9.72
CA LEU A 258 7.44 -24.56 9.70
C LEU A 258 8.79 -24.94 9.11
N ILE A 259 9.30 -24.12 8.18
CA ILE A 259 10.64 -24.18 7.61
C ILE A 259 11.38 -22.89 7.97
N LEU A 260 12.55 -23.03 8.59
CA LEU A 260 13.44 -21.91 8.90
C LEU A 260 14.53 -21.85 7.85
N LEU A 261 14.72 -20.67 7.24
CA LEU A 261 15.80 -20.38 6.31
C LEU A 261 16.81 -19.48 7.01
N SER A 262 18.07 -19.87 7.01
CA SER A 262 19.13 -19.11 7.68
C SER A 262 20.43 -19.19 6.89
N SER A 263 21.11 -18.05 6.75
CA SER A 263 22.42 -17.97 6.11
C SER A 263 23.57 -18.44 7.01
N VAL A 264 23.33 -18.48 8.32
CA VAL A 264 24.30 -18.93 9.32
C VAL A 264 23.63 -19.90 10.29
N ILE A 265 24.30 -20.99 10.61
CA ILE A 265 23.82 -21.93 11.63
C ILE A 265 23.86 -21.22 12.98
N GLN A 266 22.71 -21.06 13.61
CA GLN A 266 22.55 -20.44 14.93
C GLN A 266 21.64 -21.31 15.81
N ASP A 267 21.92 -21.33 17.09
CA ASP A 267 21.00 -21.92 18.08
C ASP A 267 19.86 -20.93 18.34
N TYR A 268 18.65 -21.32 18.02
CA TYR A 268 17.46 -20.53 18.24
C TYR A 268 16.84 -20.87 19.58
N ALA A 269 16.80 -19.94 20.51
CA ALA A 269 16.18 -20.13 21.82
C ALA A 269 14.68 -20.48 21.70
N PHE A 270 14.02 -19.96 20.67
CA PHE A 270 12.59 -20.15 20.41
C PHE A 270 12.27 -21.32 19.48
N TYR A 271 13.23 -21.78 18.67
CA TYR A 271 12.99 -22.78 17.63
C TYR A 271 13.94 -23.97 17.83
N LYS A 272 13.36 -25.16 18.06
CA LYS A 272 14.12 -26.41 18.03
C LYS A 272 13.76 -27.19 16.75
N PRO A 273 14.53 -27.07 15.67
CA PRO A 273 14.24 -27.79 14.44
C PRO A 273 14.33 -29.31 14.65
N LYS A 274 13.39 -30.06 14.10
CA LYS A 274 13.42 -31.53 14.11
C LYS A 274 14.55 -32.08 13.24
N THR A 275 14.84 -31.39 12.15
CA THR A 275 15.88 -31.77 11.17
C THR A 275 16.51 -30.52 10.62
N THR A 276 17.84 -30.57 10.43
CA THR A 276 18.60 -29.48 9.80
C THR A 276 19.21 -30.01 8.51
N CYS A 277 19.09 -29.22 7.43
CA CYS A 277 19.69 -29.51 6.14
C CYS A 277 20.59 -28.33 5.75
N ASP A 278 21.85 -28.62 5.45
CA ASP A 278 22.78 -27.63 4.94
C ASP A 278 22.77 -27.62 3.42
N ILE A 279 22.50 -26.46 2.83
CA ILE A 279 22.45 -26.25 1.38
C ILE A 279 23.58 -25.29 1.01
N GLU A 280 24.67 -25.84 0.43
CA GLU A 280 25.75 -25.01 -0.09
C GLU A 280 25.24 -24.19 -1.28
N ALA A 281 25.14 -22.86 -1.10
CA ALA A 281 24.76 -21.91 -2.13
C ALA A 281 25.84 -20.85 -2.29
N LYS A 282 26.21 -20.52 -3.54
CA LYS A 282 27.16 -19.46 -3.86
C LYS A 282 26.45 -18.39 -4.71
N SER A 283 26.75 -17.13 -4.41
CA SER A 283 26.30 -16.00 -5.21
C SER A 283 27.11 -15.90 -6.50
N ILE A 284 26.46 -15.50 -7.58
CA ILE A 284 27.12 -15.22 -8.85
C ILE A 284 27.61 -13.77 -8.85
N PHE A 285 28.86 -13.57 -9.26
CA PHE A 285 29.40 -12.23 -9.46
C PHE A 285 28.91 -11.63 -10.76
N SER A 286 28.59 -10.33 -10.75
CA SER A 286 28.14 -9.66 -11.96
C SER A 286 29.24 -9.58 -13.02
N TYR A 287 28.93 -9.99 -14.23
CA TYR A 287 29.82 -9.94 -15.37
C TYR A 287 29.99 -8.53 -15.96
N ASN A 288 29.16 -7.57 -15.58
CA ASN A 288 29.25 -6.16 -16.02
C ASN A 288 29.40 -5.97 -17.53
N ASN A 289 28.69 -6.74 -18.35
CA ASN A 289 28.78 -6.83 -19.81
C ASN A 289 30.05 -7.54 -20.35
N SER A 290 30.85 -8.20 -19.52
CA SER A 290 31.98 -9.02 -19.99
C SER A 290 31.46 -10.38 -20.46
N PHE A 291 31.06 -10.46 -21.71
CA PHE A 291 30.53 -11.69 -22.29
C PHE A 291 31.59 -12.81 -22.37
N ASP A 292 32.87 -12.42 -22.61
CA ASP A 292 33.99 -13.39 -22.65
C ASP A 292 34.19 -14.12 -21.30
N GLN A 293 33.97 -13.42 -20.19
CA GLN A 293 34.06 -14.00 -18.86
C GLN A 293 32.89 -14.96 -18.57
N LEU A 294 31.68 -14.55 -18.98
CA LEU A 294 30.49 -15.42 -18.93
C LEU A 294 30.75 -16.73 -19.70
N ILE A 295 31.28 -16.67 -20.93
CA ILE A 295 31.55 -17.84 -21.75
C ILE A 295 32.54 -18.78 -21.07
N LYS A 296 33.62 -18.23 -20.48
CA LYS A 296 34.61 -19.07 -19.73
C LYS A 296 33.95 -19.80 -18.57
N ASP A 297 33.09 -19.15 -17.82
CA ASP A 297 32.40 -19.76 -16.69
C ASP A 297 31.36 -20.78 -17.17
N LEU A 298 30.64 -20.51 -18.26
CA LEU A 298 29.74 -21.49 -18.90
C LEU A 298 30.50 -22.74 -19.38
N GLU A 299 31.68 -22.58 -19.98
CA GLU A 299 32.54 -23.71 -20.36
C GLU A 299 33.01 -24.49 -19.14
N HIS A 300 33.40 -23.81 -18.08
CA HIS A 300 33.85 -24.45 -16.85
C HIS A 300 32.74 -25.30 -16.24
N TRP A 301 31.56 -24.71 -16.03
CA TRP A 301 30.40 -25.45 -15.51
C TRP A 301 29.97 -26.60 -16.41
N LYS A 302 29.98 -26.40 -17.73
CA LYS A 302 29.67 -27.45 -18.69
C LYS A 302 30.63 -28.63 -18.57
N LYS A 303 31.96 -28.38 -18.46
CA LYS A 303 32.98 -29.41 -18.25
C LYS A 303 32.79 -30.18 -16.94
N GLN A 304 32.22 -29.55 -15.93
CA GLN A 304 31.91 -30.18 -14.65
C GLN A 304 30.51 -30.84 -14.61
N ASN A 305 29.81 -30.91 -15.74
CA ASN A 305 28.47 -31.47 -15.87
C ASN A 305 27.40 -30.73 -15.04
N TYR A 306 27.50 -29.40 -14.90
CA TYR A 306 26.46 -28.61 -14.31
C TYR A 306 25.24 -28.50 -15.23
N ARG A 307 24.07 -28.41 -14.63
CA ARG A 307 22.84 -27.97 -15.29
C ARG A 307 22.79 -26.45 -15.22
N ILE A 308 22.73 -25.78 -16.37
CA ILE A 308 22.89 -24.32 -16.45
C ILE A 308 21.59 -23.72 -16.97
N LEU A 309 21.01 -22.80 -16.20
CA LEU A 309 19.83 -22.05 -16.56
C LEU A 309 20.16 -20.55 -16.62
N LEU A 310 19.87 -19.92 -17.76
CA LEU A 310 19.95 -18.48 -17.92
C LEU A 310 18.55 -17.90 -18.05
N LEU A 311 18.25 -16.89 -17.25
CA LEU A 311 16.95 -16.21 -17.23
C LEU A 311 17.09 -14.81 -17.81
N SER A 312 16.23 -14.48 -18.77
CA SER A 312 16.13 -13.15 -19.36
C SER A 312 14.71 -12.60 -19.20
N SER A 313 14.60 -11.29 -19.08
CA SER A 313 13.35 -10.59 -18.77
C SER A 313 12.26 -10.69 -19.86
N SER A 314 12.61 -11.13 -21.07
CA SER A 314 11.66 -11.32 -22.15
C SER A 314 12.08 -12.47 -23.10
N THR A 315 11.09 -13.08 -23.74
CA THR A 315 11.27 -14.16 -24.71
C THR A 315 12.21 -13.78 -25.86
N THR A 316 12.10 -12.56 -26.38
CA THR A 316 12.96 -12.08 -27.48
C THR A 316 14.43 -11.97 -27.04
N ARG A 317 14.69 -11.46 -25.84
CA ARG A 317 16.04 -11.36 -25.27
C ARG A 317 16.63 -12.74 -24.95
N ALA A 318 15.81 -13.65 -24.41
CA ALA A 318 16.22 -15.02 -24.13
C ALA A 318 16.66 -15.75 -25.41
N LYS A 319 15.91 -15.64 -26.51
CA LYS A 319 16.29 -16.19 -27.81
C LYS A 319 17.62 -15.62 -28.31
N ARG A 320 17.76 -14.29 -28.26
CA ARG A 320 19.02 -13.62 -28.63
C ARG A 320 20.21 -14.06 -27.78
N LEU A 321 20.01 -14.22 -26.47
CA LEU A 321 21.06 -14.68 -25.56
C LEU A 321 21.52 -16.09 -25.93
N ALA A 322 20.57 -16.99 -26.23
CA ALA A 322 20.90 -18.34 -26.69
C ALA A 322 21.67 -18.34 -28.01
N GLU A 323 21.31 -17.48 -28.96
CA GLU A 323 22.05 -17.31 -30.25
C GLU A 323 23.45 -16.76 -30.01
N ASN A 324 23.59 -15.71 -29.20
CA ASN A 324 24.89 -15.15 -28.86
C ASN A 324 25.84 -16.21 -28.25
N ILE A 325 25.33 -17.03 -27.34
CA ILE A 325 26.13 -18.10 -26.71
C ILE A 325 26.57 -19.15 -27.79
N LYS A 326 25.71 -19.44 -28.75
CA LYS A 326 26.05 -20.34 -29.88
C LYS A 326 27.16 -19.78 -30.77
N ASP A 327 27.17 -18.45 -31.00
CA ASP A 327 28.20 -17.79 -31.79
C ASP A 327 29.60 -17.93 -31.16
N TYR A 328 29.67 -18.12 -29.84
CA TYR A 328 30.91 -18.44 -29.11
C TYR A 328 31.23 -19.95 -29.06
N GLY A 329 30.45 -20.77 -29.77
CA GLY A 329 30.73 -22.23 -29.89
C GLY A 329 30.13 -23.10 -28.78
N LEU A 330 29.29 -22.54 -27.90
CA LEU A 330 28.57 -23.27 -26.86
C LEU A 330 27.15 -23.61 -27.30
N LEU A 331 26.75 -24.88 -27.15
CA LEU A 331 25.38 -25.29 -27.43
C LEU A 331 24.44 -24.80 -26.29
N ALA A 332 23.66 -23.78 -26.58
CA ALA A 332 22.58 -23.31 -25.73
C ALA A 332 21.25 -23.45 -26.47
N TYR A 333 20.18 -23.80 -25.77
CA TYR A 333 18.84 -23.85 -26.35
C TYR A 333 17.88 -22.95 -25.61
N PHE A 334 16.94 -22.39 -26.36
CA PHE A 334 15.86 -21.61 -25.80
C PHE A 334 14.67 -22.51 -25.47
N ALA A 335 14.11 -22.38 -24.26
CA ALA A 335 12.88 -23.04 -23.83
C ALA A 335 11.76 -22.03 -23.56
N THR A 336 10.54 -22.39 -23.93
CA THR A 336 9.32 -21.58 -23.68
C THR A 336 8.72 -21.86 -22.31
N ASP A 337 8.98 -23.04 -21.77
CA ASP A 337 8.47 -23.54 -20.49
C ASP A 337 9.59 -24.24 -19.70
N PHE A 338 9.27 -24.62 -18.46
CA PHE A 338 10.18 -25.31 -17.55
C PHE A 338 9.82 -26.79 -17.35
N ASP A 339 8.96 -27.36 -18.18
CA ASP A 339 8.48 -28.75 -18.04
C ASP A 339 9.57 -29.76 -18.32
N ARG A 340 10.59 -29.36 -19.07
CA ARG A 340 11.76 -30.21 -19.36
C ARG A 340 12.84 -30.07 -18.30
N THR A 341 13.31 -31.20 -17.78
CA THR A 341 14.50 -31.26 -16.92
C THR A 341 15.75 -30.93 -17.72
N ILE A 342 16.60 -30.04 -17.22
CA ILE A 342 17.91 -29.72 -17.83
C ILE A 342 18.87 -30.89 -17.59
N ALA A 343 19.45 -31.42 -18.64
CA ALA A 343 20.43 -32.52 -18.51
C ALA A 343 21.82 -32.00 -18.05
N PRO A 344 22.66 -32.85 -17.43
CA PRO A 344 24.02 -32.47 -17.06
C PRO A 344 24.83 -31.98 -18.28
N GLY A 345 25.46 -30.81 -18.14
CA GLY A 345 26.22 -30.15 -19.21
C GLY A 345 25.37 -29.38 -20.23
N GLU A 346 24.06 -29.34 -20.07
CA GLU A 346 23.19 -28.52 -20.91
C GLU A 346 23.09 -27.08 -20.43
N ILE A 347 22.95 -26.16 -21.41
CA ILE A 347 22.71 -24.74 -21.18
C ILE A 347 21.31 -24.42 -21.73
N MET A 348 20.39 -24.16 -20.82
CA MET A 348 19.01 -23.72 -21.12
C MET A 348 18.89 -22.22 -20.93
N VAL A 349 18.26 -21.56 -21.88
CA VAL A 349 17.91 -20.14 -21.77
C VAL A 349 16.38 -20.01 -21.80
N ALA A 350 15.80 -19.34 -20.82
CA ALA A 350 14.37 -19.19 -20.73
C ALA A 350 13.96 -17.74 -20.38
N SER A 351 12.68 -17.44 -20.60
CA SER A 351 12.10 -16.16 -20.13
C SER A 351 11.72 -16.29 -18.65
N GLY A 352 12.24 -15.38 -17.83
CA GLY A 352 11.97 -15.35 -16.40
C GLY A 352 12.66 -14.18 -15.73
N ARG A 353 12.27 -13.89 -14.49
CA ARG A 353 12.87 -12.81 -13.70
C ARG A 353 13.39 -13.36 -12.38
N LEU A 354 14.66 -13.12 -12.14
CA LEU A 354 15.33 -13.43 -10.89
C LEU A 354 16.14 -12.19 -10.46
N GLY A 355 16.19 -11.91 -9.17
CA GLY A 355 16.95 -10.78 -8.65
C GLY A 355 18.44 -10.93 -8.92
N ASN A 356 19.04 -12.03 -8.46
CA ASN A 356 20.44 -12.40 -8.67
C ASN A 356 20.54 -13.89 -8.95
N GLY A 357 21.53 -14.32 -9.72
CA GLY A 357 21.83 -15.71 -9.94
C GLY A 357 22.47 -16.38 -8.73
N PHE A 358 22.48 -17.70 -8.75
CA PHE A 358 23.08 -18.52 -7.70
C PHE A 358 23.63 -19.82 -8.26
N GLU A 359 24.58 -20.43 -7.55
CA GLU A 359 25.16 -21.72 -7.82
C GLU A 359 24.90 -22.66 -6.64
N TYR A 360 24.44 -23.87 -6.91
CA TYR A 360 24.38 -24.98 -5.97
C TYR A 360 25.44 -26.04 -6.36
N PRO A 361 26.66 -25.96 -5.79
CA PRO A 361 27.76 -26.85 -6.16
C PRO A 361 27.44 -28.33 -5.96
N THR A 362 26.84 -28.69 -4.82
CA THR A 362 26.47 -30.06 -4.47
C THR A 362 25.48 -30.67 -5.49
N LEU A 363 24.55 -29.85 -6.01
CA LEU A 363 23.57 -30.27 -7.01
C LEU A 363 24.07 -30.13 -8.44
N LYS A 364 25.26 -29.54 -8.63
CA LYS A 364 25.78 -29.13 -9.94
C LYS A 364 24.75 -28.36 -10.76
N PHE A 365 24.17 -27.35 -10.14
CA PHE A 365 23.13 -26.52 -10.74
C PHE A 365 23.48 -25.05 -10.58
N VAL A 366 23.38 -24.29 -11.65
CA VAL A 366 23.61 -22.84 -11.66
C VAL A 366 22.51 -22.13 -12.41
N VAL A 367 22.06 -21.03 -11.84
CA VAL A 367 21.09 -20.11 -12.44
C VAL A 367 21.73 -18.73 -12.56
N LEU A 368 21.70 -18.16 -13.76
CA LEU A 368 22.14 -16.79 -14.02
C LEU A 368 20.95 -15.94 -14.41
N SER A 369 20.90 -14.74 -13.87
CA SER A 369 19.90 -13.73 -14.22
C SER A 369 20.45 -12.76 -15.27
N GLU A 370 19.56 -12.08 -15.99
CA GLU A 370 19.96 -11.01 -16.92
C GLU A 370 20.75 -9.89 -16.21
N LYS A 371 20.48 -9.64 -14.92
CA LYS A 371 21.19 -8.65 -14.11
C LYS A 371 22.64 -9.02 -13.83
N ASP A 372 22.93 -10.31 -13.69
CA ASP A 372 24.30 -10.77 -13.50
C ASP A 372 25.14 -10.58 -14.77
N ILE A 373 24.50 -10.75 -15.93
CA ILE A 373 25.18 -10.68 -17.24
C ILE A 373 25.37 -9.23 -17.68
N PHE A 374 24.30 -8.43 -17.61
CA PHE A 374 24.28 -7.07 -18.13
C PHE A 374 24.24 -6.05 -16.99
N LYS A 375 25.06 -5.01 -17.10
CA LYS A 375 25.01 -3.89 -16.16
C LYS A 375 23.65 -3.20 -16.24
N GLU A 376 22.94 -3.09 -15.12
CA GLU A 376 21.71 -2.31 -15.05
C GLU A 376 21.99 -0.86 -15.50
N ARG A 377 21.46 -0.47 -16.63
CA ARG A 377 21.29 0.95 -16.91
C ARG A 377 20.20 1.44 -15.96
N LYS A 378 20.58 2.17 -14.90
CA LYS A 378 19.60 2.93 -14.12
C LYS A 378 18.83 3.78 -15.13
N ALA A 379 17.64 3.32 -15.50
CA ALA A 379 16.74 4.13 -16.32
C ALA A 379 16.50 5.41 -15.50
N LYS A 380 16.97 6.54 -16.03
CA LYS A 380 16.55 7.84 -15.51
C LYS A 380 15.03 7.84 -15.70
N LYS A 381 14.28 7.66 -14.60
CA LYS A 381 12.82 7.81 -14.62
C LYS A 381 12.56 9.15 -15.33
N PRO A 382 11.72 9.18 -16.37
CA PRO A 382 11.38 10.45 -16.99
C PRO A 382 10.79 11.31 -15.89
N LYS A 383 11.40 12.47 -15.62
CA LYS A 383 10.86 13.43 -14.68
C LYS A 383 9.51 13.86 -15.25
N LYS A 384 8.41 13.29 -14.75
CA LYS A 384 7.08 13.85 -14.95
C LYS A 384 7.17 15.27 -14.39
N LYS A 385 7.09 16.27 -15.23
CA LYS A 385 6.95 17.67 -14.80
C LYS A 385 5.60 17.76 -14.09
N SER A 386 5.63 17.67 -12.77
CA SER A 386 4.47 17.97 -11.93
C SER A 386 4.20 19.47 -12.04
N GLN A 387 2.99 19.83 -12.43
CA GLN A 387 2.52 21.23 -12.46
C GLN A 387 2.17 21.77 -11.06
N TYR A 388 2.42 21.03 -10.00
CA TYR A 388 2.12 21.45 -8.63
C TYR A 388 3.40 21.75 -7.85
N SER A 389 3.47 22.96 -7.28
CA SER A 389 4.55 23.45 -6.45
C SER A 389 4.48 22.86 -5.04
N GLY A 390 5.08 21.71 -4.82
CA GLY A 390 5.22 21.05 -3.53
C GLY A 390 5.26 19.53 -3.72
N GLN A 391 6.47 18.95 -3.79
CA GLN A 391 6.62 17.50 -3.84
C GLN A 391 6.78 16.97 -2.43
N LYS A 392 5.87 16.06 -2.02
CA LYS A 392 6.13 15.19 -0.87
C LYS A 392 7.39 14.37 -1.14
N ILE A 393 8.30 14.35 -0.17
CA ILE A 393 9.54 13.60 -0.26
C ILE A 393 9.21 12.16 0.14
N ASN A 394 9.26 11.25 -0.82
CA ASN A 394 9.03 9.83 -0.57
C ASN A 394 10.33 9.07 -0.29
N SER A 395 11.49 9.70 -0.55
CA SER A 395 12.81 9.10 -0.31
C SER A 395 13.85 10.19 -0.06
N LEU A 396 14.77 9.94 0.85
CA LEU A 396 15.94 10.79 1.14
C LEU A 396 16.82 11.08 -0.09
N SER A 397 16.78 10.21 -1.10
CA SER A 397 17.51 10.42 -2.37
C SER A 397 16.97 11.56 -3.23
N GLU A 398 15.83 12.14 -2.88
CA GLU A 398 15.19 13.25 -3.62
C GLU A 398 15.67 14.62 -3.16
N ILE A 399 16.41 14.68 -2.03
CA ILE A 399 16.93 15.92 -1.44
C ILE A 399 18.47 15.92 -1.52
N SER A 400 19.02 17.03 -1.94
CA SER A 400 20.47 17.27 -1.94
C SER A 400 20.85 18.26 -0.83
N VAL A 401 22.04 18.11 -0.25
CA VAL A 401 22.55 19.06 0.74
C VAL A 401 22.57 20.47 0.11
N GLY A 402 21.97 21.43 0.82
CA GLY A 402 21.78 22.80 0.34
C GLY A 402 20.40 23.09 -0.25
N ASP A 403 19.54 22.07 -0.44
CA ASP A 403 18.17 22.27 -0.87
C ASP A 403 17.33 22.96 0.21
N TYR A 404 16.41 23.81 -0.22
CA TYR A 404 15.40 24.39 0.65
C TYR A 404 14.32 23.35 0.94
N VAL A 405 13.99 23.17 2.22
CA VAL A 405 12.96 22.24 2.69
C VAL A 405 11.98 22.95 3.63
N VAL A 406 10.75 22.53 3.59
CA VAL A 406 9.68 23.04 4.47
C VAL A 406 9.30 21.96 5.46
N HIS A 407 9.50 22.22 6.72
CA HIS A 407 8.99 21.38 7.79
C HIS A 407 7.59 21.86 8.18
N GLU A 408 6.63 20.96 8.32
CA GLU A 408 5.22 21.27 8.60
C GLU A 408 5.03 22.21 9.79
N LYS A 409 5.78 21.99 10.87
CA LYS A 409 5.65 22.77 12.11
C LYS A 409 6.57 23.99 12.17
N TYR A 410 7.77 23.93 11.60
CA TYR A 410 8.81 24.94 11.78
C TYR A 410 9.08 25.81 10.54
N GLY A 411 8.48 25.46 9.39
CA GLY A 411 8.58 26.25 8.16
C GLY A 411 9.85 25.99 7.37
N LEU A 412 10.31 27.01 6.64
CA LEU A 412 11.37 26.92 5.65
C LEU A 412 12.75 26.92 6.27
N GLY A 413 13.55 25.90 5.97
CA GLY A 413 14.96 25.74 6.32
C GLY A 413 15.80 25.23 5.16
N ILE A 414 17.08 24.97 5.38
CA ILE A 414 18.03 24.40 4.42
C ILE A 414 18.45 23.02 4.92
N TYR A 415 18.33 22.00 4.09
CA TYR A 415 18.82 20.67 4.38
C TYR A 415 20.35 20.62 4.39
N ARG A 416 20.94 20.18 5.49
CA ARG A 416 22.39 20.12 5.71
C ARG A 416 22.96 18.70 5.67
N GLY A 417 22.13 17.70 5.52
CA GLY A 417 22.56 16.30 5.46
C GLY A 417 21.96 15.47 6.59
N MET A 418 22.42 14.24 6.69
CA MET A 418 22.07 13.34 7.78
C MET A 418 23.20 13.28 8.81
N GLU A 419 22.83 13.25 10.07
CA GLU A 419 23.75 13.08 11.19
C GLU A 419 23.31 11.92 12.07
N LYS A 420 24.29 11.14 12.52
CA LYS A 420 24.05 10.07 13.48
C LYS A 420 24.19 10.64 14.88
N ILE A 421 23.11 10.62 15.64
CA ILE A 421 23.09 11.09 17.02
C ILE A 421 22.87 9.89 17.94
N GLU A 422 23.75 9.71 18.89
CA GLU A 422 23.63 8.71 19.95
C GLU A 422 22.85 9.33 21.12
N SER A 423 21.69 8.74 21.42
CA SER A 423 20.89 9.10 22.59
C SER A 423 20.51 7.82 23.31
N ASP A 424 20.79 7.76 24.61
CA ASP A 424 20.49 6.60 25.48
C ASP A 424 21.08 5.26 24.99
N GLY A 425 22.30 5.31 24.40
CA GLY A 425 23.01 4.12 23.92
C GLY A 425 22.48 3.59 22.55
N ILE A 426 21.55 4.30 21.90
CA ILE A 426 21.02 3.95 20.58
C ILE A 426 21.43 5.03 19.58
N THR A 427 22.13 4.62 18.52
CA THR A 427 22.48 5.52 17.40
C THR A 427 21.31 5.59 16.43
N LYS A 428 20.77 6.78 16.21
CA LYS A 428 19.69 7.04 15.24
C LYS A 428 20.13 8.04 14.19
N ASP A 429 19.59 7.87 12.98
CA ASP A 429 19.83 8.81 11.87
C ASP A 429 18.84 9.97 11.95
N TYR A 430 19.39 11.20 11.95
CA TYR A 430 18.61 12.44 11.96
C TYR A 430 18.89 13.27 10.71
N ILE A 431 17.86 13.92 10.22
CA ILE A 431 17.91 14.90 9.15
C ILE A 431 18.23 16.25 9.78
N ASN A 432 19.34 16.86 9.42
CA ASN A 432 19.72 18.18 9.90
C ASN A 432 19.19 19.28 8.98
N ILE A 433 18.38 20.18 9.53
CA ILE A 433 17.79 21.33 8.85
C ILE A 433 18.24 22.61 9.55
N GLU A 434 18.93 23.46 8.82
CA GLU A 434 19.38 24.77 9.30
C GLU A 434 18.32 25.83 9.04
N TYR A 435 18.01 26.62 10.05
CA TYR A 435 17.08 27.75 10.03
C TYR A 435 17.82 29.08 10.11
N LYS A 436 17.06 30.18 10.19
CA LYS A 436 17.60 31.51 10.40
C LYS A 436 18.44 31.54 11.69
N ASP A 437 19.50 32.34 11.74
CA ASP A 437 20.43 32.48 12.86
C ASP A 437 21.28 31.21 13.15
N ALA A 438 21.51 30.37 12.10
CA ALA A 438 22.28 29.12 12.18
C ALA A 438 21.73 28.12 13.23
N SER A 439 20.45 28.19 13.54
CA SER A 439 19.78 27.22 14.43
C SER A 439 19.50 25.94 13.67
N ASN A 440 19.89 24.79 14.22
CA ASN A 440 19.67 23.48 13.62
C ASN A 440 18.50 22.73 14.26
N LEU A 441 17.70 22.07 13.42
CA LEU A 441 16.64 21.16 13.83
C LEU A 441 17.02 19.74 13.36
N PHE A 442 17.03 18.81 14.30
CA PHE A 442 17.27 17.41 14.01
C PHE A 442 15.94 16.66 13.99
N VAL A 443 15.55 16.19 12.81
CA VAL A 443 14.32 15.43 12.60
C VAL A 443 14.68 13.97 12.40
N PRO A 444 14.10 13.01 13.16
CA PRO A 444 14.34 11.59 12.93
C PRO A 444 14.07 11.20 11.49
N ALA A 445 14.91 10.35 10.88
CA ALA A 445 14.73 9.90 9.50
C ALA A 445 13.39 9.19 9.27
N SER A 446 12.81 8.59 10.32
CA SER A 446 11.46 8.00 10.30
C SER A 446 10.33 9.01 10.12
N GLN A 447 10.59 10.31 10.34
CA GLN A 447 9.61 11.41 10.20
C GLN A 447 9.86 12.25 8.92
N LEU A 448 10.42 11.64 7.88
CA LEU A 448 10.68 12.31 6.60
C LEU A 448 9.41 12.91 5.97
N GLU A 449 8.25 12.35 6.23
CA GLU A 449 6.94 12.81 5.76
C GLU A 449 6.57 14.23 6.22
N LEU A 450 7.15 14.69 7.35
CA LEU A 450 6.96 16.06 7.85
C LEU A 450 7.75 17.10 7.07
N ILE A 451 8.58 16.67 6.12
CA ILE A 451 9.48 17.52 5.35
C ILE A 451 9.07 17.48 3.88
N GLN A 452 8.97 18.64 3.24
CA GLN A 452 8.70 18.75 1.82
C GLN A 452 9.80 19.58 1.14
N LYS A 453 10.15 19.19 -0.08
CA LYS A 453 11.10 19.97 -0.89
C LYS A 453 10.43 21.28 -1.35
N TYR A 454 11.07 22.40 -1.05
CA TYR A 454 10.60 23.69 -1.52
C TYR A 454 11.02 23.88 -2.98
N SER A 455 10.04 24.01 -3.87
CA SER A 455 10.26 24.35 -5.28
C SER A 455 9.85 25.80 -5.52
N ASN A 456 10.80 26.64 -5.86
CA ASN A 456 10.52 28.04 -6.18
C ASN A 456 10.55 28.25 -7.70
N LEU A 457 9.48 28.79 -8.24
CA LEU A 457 9.39 29.24 -9.64
C LEU A 457 10.01 30.64 -9.85
N SER A 458 10.34 31.36 -8.78
CA SER A 458 10.91 32.70 -8.84
C SER A 458 12.40 32.70 -8.49
N ALA A 459 13.20 33.50 -9.22
CA ALA A 459 14.66 33.59 -9.10
C ALA A 459 15.19 34.18 -7.77
N ARG A 460 14.31 34.52 -6.81
CA ARG A 460 14.72 35.11 -5.53
C ARG A 460 14.91 34.05 -4.45
N LYS A 461 16.04 34.12 -3.72
CA LYS A 461 16.28 33.26 -2.56
C LYS A 461 15.22 33.48 -1.50
N PRO A 462 14.53 32.42 -1.05
CA PRO A 462 13.50 32.55 -0.01
C PRO A 462 14.12 32.90 1.36
N LYS A 463 13.37 33.61 2.20
CA LYS A 463 13.80 33.91 3.56
C LYS A 463 13.55 32.74 4.47
N LEU A 464 14.57 32.31 5.22
CA LEU A 464 14.46 31.25 6.21
C LEU A 464 13.60 31.68 7.39
N ASN A 465 12.82 30.75 7.93
CA ASN A 465 12.07 30.97 9.16
C ASN A 465 12.98 30.90 10.39
N LYS A 466 12.56 31.53 11.48
CA LYS A 466 13.22 31.42 12.78
C LYS A 466 12.63 30.25 13.58
N LEU A 467 13.49 29.40 14.12
CA LEU A 467 13.06 28.28 14.95
C LEU A 467 12.34 28.80 16.21
N GLY A 468 11.13 28.33 16.50
CA GLY A 468 10.32 28.82 17.63
C GLY A 468 9.64 30.19 17.39
N GLY A 469 9.78 30.80 16.21
CA GLY A 469 9.09 32.05 15.85
C GLY A 469 7.63 31.83 15.46
N THR A 470 6.82 32.91 15.58
CA THR A 470 5.38 32.88 15.21
C THR A 470 5.12 33.18 13.72
N GLU A 471 6.16 33.46 12.93
CA GLU A 471 6.05 33.88 11.53
C GLU A 471 5.43 32.78 10.65
N TRP A 472 5.81 31.53 10.88
CA TRP A 472 5.30 30.38 10.13
C TRP A 472 3.82 30.12 10.45
N GLU A 473 3.42 30.17 11.71
CA GLU A 473 2.01 30.04 12.12
C GLU A 473 1.12 31.14 11.52
N LYS A 474 1.61 32.38 11.48
CA LYS A 474 0.90 33.48 10.81
C LYS A 474 0.76 33.23 9.31
N THR A 475 1.80 32.68 8.67
CA THR A 475 1.74 32.34 7.24
C THR A 475 0.72 31.25 6.97
N LYS A 476 0.73 30.15 7.76
CA LYS A 476 -0.25 29.06 7.65
C LYS A 476 -1.69 29.57 7.88
N SER A 477 -1.90 30.41 8.90
CA SER A 477 -3.22 30.97 9.19
C SER A 477 -3.73 31.84 8.05
N ARG A 478 -2.87 32.69 7.47
CA ARG A 478 -3.22 33.51 6.31
C ARG A 478 -3.63 32.65 5.11
N VAL A 479 -2.82 31.65 4.77
CA VAL A 479 -3.10 30.74 3.63
C VAL A 479 -4.41 29.98 3.87
N ARG A 480 -4.62 29.47 5.09
CA ARG A 480 -5.87 28.77 5.45
C ARG A 480 -7.10 29.67 5.29
N SER A 481 -7.02 30.94 5.73
CA SER A 481 -8.11 31.90 5.54
C SER A 481 -8.37 32.18 4.06
N GLN A 482 -7.32 32.32 3.25
CA GLN A 482 -7.48 32.54 1.80
C GLN A 482 -8.10 31.32 1.10
N VAL A 483 -7.68 30.10 1.45
CA VAL A 483 -8.27 28.88 0.93
C VAL A 483 -9.74 28.73 1.35
N GLN A 484 -10.08 29.10 2.59
CA GLN A 484 -11.45 29.07 3.07
C GLN A 484 -12.36 30.05 2.31
N ILE A 485 -11.86 31.27 2.03
CA ILE A 485 -12.59 32.26 1.21
C ILE A 485 -12.78 31.71 -0.22
N ALA A 486 -11.74 31.17 -0.84
CA ALA A 486 -11.83 30.59 -2.18
C ALA A 486 -12.81 29.39 -2.23
N ALA A 487 -12.85 28.57 -1.18
CA ALA A 487 -13.82 27.47 -1.07
C ALA A 487 -15.25 27.99 -0.94
N GLN A 488 -15.48 29.05 -0.15
CA GLN A 488 -16.80 29.68 -0.03
C GLN A 488 -17.27 30.29 -1.37
N ASP A 489 -16.37 30.94 -2.09
CA ASP A 489 -16.67 31.51 -3.41
C ASP A 489 -17.01 30.39 -4.43
N LEU A 490 -16.31 29.26 -4.38
CA LEU A 490 -16.61 28.08 -5.20
C LEU A 490 -17.99 27.50 -4.87
N VAL A 491 -18.31 27.32 -3.58
CA VAL A 491 -19.64 26.82 -3.15
C VAL A 491 -20.75 27.75 -3.62
N LYS A 492 -20.54 29.06 -3.52
CA LYS A 492 -21.52 30.06 -4.01
C LYS A 492 -21.69 29.95 -5.53
N LEU A 493 -20.60 29.82 -6.28
CA LEU A 493 -20.64 29.68 -7.73
C LEU A 493 -21.34 28.38 -8.17
N TYR A 494 -21.14 27.28 -7.44
CA TYR A 494 -21.87 26.03 -7.64
C TYR A 494 -23.36 26.17 -7.34
N ALA A 495 -23.72 26.83 -6.24
CA ALA A 495 -25.12 27.09 -5.89
C ALA A 495 -25.82 27.96 -6.96
N GLU A 496 -25.15 29.02 -7.43
CA GLU A 496 -25.64 29.85 -8.53
C GLU A 496 -25.81 29.08 -9.84
N ARG A 497 -24.88 28.13 -10.14
CA ARG A 497 -24.96 27.24 -11.29
C ARG A 497 -26.14 26.29 -11.18
N GLN A 498 -26.36 25.68 -10.02
CA GLN A 498 -27.51 24.79 -9.79
C GLN A 498 -28.85 25.51 -9.81
N ALA A 499 -28.91 26.78 -9.41
CA ALA A 499 -30.11 27.60 -9.43
C ALA A 499 -30.47 28.08 -10.85
N LYS A 500 -29.56 28.04 -11.83
CA LYS A 500 -29.84 28.43 -13.20
C LYS A 500 -30.49 27.27 -13.96
N GLU A 501 -31.67 27.48 -14.48
CA GLU A 501 -32.30 26.55 -15.42
C GLU A 501 -31.45 26.41 -16.68
N GLY A 502 -31.11 25.17 -17.04
CA GLY A 502 -30.40 24.88 -18.29
C GLY A 502 -31.32 25.13 -19.51
N TYR A 503 -30.71 25.41 -20.64
CA TYR A 503 -31.44 25.51 -21.88
C TYR A 503 -31.80 24.09 -22.37
N ALA A 504 -33.10 23.80 -22.44
CA ALA A 504 -33.56 22.55 -23.02
C ALA A 504 -33.62 22.71 -24.56
N TYR A 505 -32.76 21.98 -25.26
CA TYR A 505 -32.82 21.94 -26.74
C TYR A 505 -34.11 21.27 -27.21
N GLY A 506 -34.67 21.76 -28.31
CA GLY A 506 -35.80 21.14 -28.95
C GLY A 506 -35.46 19.77 -29.55
N LYS A 507 -36.49 19.00 -29.93
CA LYS A 507 -36.28 17.73 -30.66
C LYS A 507 -35.54 18.00 -31.98
N ASP A 508 -34.60 17.10 -32.32
CA ASP A 508 -33.85 17.17 -33.55
C ASP A 508 -34.72 17.33 -34.76
N THR A 509 -34.37 18.27 -35.63
CA THR A 509 -35.07 18.49 -36.90
C THR A 509 -34.72 17.38 -37.88
N VAL A 510 -35.57 17.19 -38.92
CA VAL A 510 -35.32 16.20 -39.97
C VAL A 510 -33.93 16.40 -40.61
N TRP A 511 -33.50 17.64 -40.77
CA TRP A 511 -32.17 17.99 -41.31
C TRP A 511 -31.03 17.59 -40.40
N GLN A 512 -31.21 17.66 -39.10
CA GLN A 512 -30.21 17.19 -38.12
C GLN A 512 -30.04 15.67 -38.16
N LYS A 513 -31.13 14.93 -38.26
CA LYS A 513 -31.10 13.46 -38.39
C LYS A 513 -30.45 13.00 -39.70
N GLU A 514 -30.77 13.65 -40.81
CA GLU A 514 -30.12 13.37 -42.10
C GLU A 514 -28.61 13.69 -42.06
N PHE A 515 -28.20 14.74 -41.32
CA PHE A 515 -26.81 15.09 -41.17
C PHE A 515 -26.08 14.05 -40.29
N GLU A 516 -26.67 13.59 -39.20
CA GLU A 516 -26.12 12.56 -38.32
C GLU A 516 -25.97 11.19 -39.03
N GLU A 517 -26.93 10.83 -39.90
CA GLU A 517 -26.83 9.62 -40.74
C GLU A 517 -25.69 9.71 -41.76
N LEU A 518 -25.43 10.89 -42.31
CA LEU A 518 -24.37 11.13 -43.29
C LEU A 518 -22.99 11.34 -42.65
N PHE A 519 -22.95 11.74 -41.42
CA PHE A 519 -21.72 12.05 -40.68
C PHE A 519 -21.74 11.36 -39.31
N PRO A 520 -21.40 10.06 -39.23
CA PRO A 520 -21.37 9.35 -37.97
C PRO A 520 -20.29 9.98 -37.05
N TYR A 521 -20.73 10.64 -35.99
CA TYR A 521 -19.88 11.10 -34.93
C TYR A 521 -19.38 9.90 -34.12
N GLU A 522 -18.09 9.91 -33.79
CA GLU A 522 -17.61 9.05 -32.70
C GLU A 522 -18.10 9.66 -31.38
N GLU A 523 -18.82 8.88 -30.59
CA GLU A 523 -19.19 9.28 -29.24
C GLU A 523 -17.92 9.44 -28.42
N THR A 524 -17.68 10.63 -27.91
CA THR A 524 -16.52 10.95 -27.05
C THR A 524 -16.86 10.74 -25.59
#